data_cf2b4ba41d7cf3b2a40af5cec6d2ca70
#
_entry.id   cf2b4ba41d7cf3b2a40af5cec6d2ca70
#
_cell.length_a   1.000
_cell.length_b   1.000
_cell.length_c   1.000
_cell.angle_alpha   90.00
_cell.angle_beta   90.00
_cell.angle_gamma   90.00
#
_symmetry.space_group_name_H-M   'P 1'
#
loop_
_entity.id
_entity.type
_entity.pdbx_description
1 polymer ?
#
loop_
_entity_poly.entity_id
_entity_poly.type
_entity_poly.pdbx_seq_one_letter_code
_entity_poly.pdbx_strand_id
1 'polypeptide(L)'
;MKKKIFLAVFLCCGMFAAMAQTAADSLAIVSADWQTEPLQKGMLYKKAVFSSLYGVPQEVSIFEISPKLYRFDVLVHNPKEETSIAARHAGAVAAINGSYFDMKAGNSVCYLRKDGVVIDTTSTGVLATVSNGAVLIKKGR
;
A
#
# COMPACT_ATOMS: atom_id res chain seq x y z
N MET A 1 -35.43 -37.45 13.78
CA MET A 1 -35.34 -36.01 13.98
C MET A 1 -33.95 -35.52 14.50
N LYS A 2 -32.86 -36.30 14.41
CA LYS A 2 -31.53 -35.93 14.98
C LYS A 2 -30.49 -35.45 13.96
N LYS A 3 -30.81 -35.43 12.64
CA LYS A 3 -29.83 -35.05 11.59
C LYS A 3 -29.83 -33.56 11.21
N LYS A 4 -30.79 -32.75 11.66
CA LYS A 4 -30.89 -31.34 11.30
C LYS A 4 -30.11 -30.38 12.24
N ILE A 5 -29.76 -30.85 13.45
CA ILE A 5 -29.03 -30.03 14.43
C ILE A 5 -27.55 -29.96 14.12
N PHE A 6 -26.96 -30.99 13.49
CA PHE A 6 -25.54 -31.01 13.13
C PHE A 6 -25.16 -30.07 11.99
N LEU A 7 -26.09 -29.76 11.10
CA LEU A 7 -25.85 -28.84 9.97
C LEU A 7 -25.86 -27.37 10.40
N ALA A 8 -26.66 -27.04 11.44
CA ALA A 8 -26.74 -25.66 11.94
C ALA A 8 -25.49 -25.24 12.73
N VAL A 9 -24.83 -26.17 13.44
CA VAL A 9 -23.61 -25.89 14.20
C VAL A 9 -22.40 -25.68 13.27
N PHE A 10 -22.34 -26.34 12.12
CA PHE A 10 -21.27 -26.17 11.16
C PHE A 10 -21.38 -24.85 10.36
N LEU A 11 -22.59 -24.31 10.23
CA LEU A 11 -22.82 -23.04 9.53
C LEU A 11 -22.48 -21.82 10.41
N CYS A 12 -22.54 -21.94 11.73
CA CYS A 12 -22.16 -20.85 12.65
C CYS A 12 -20.64 -20.69 12.84
N CYS A 13 -19.83 -21.72 12.59
CA CYS A 13 -18.36 -21.62 12.68
C CYS A 13 -17.69 -20.99 11.45
N GLY A 14 -18.43 -20.77 10.37
CA GLY A 14 -17.90 -20.23 9.11
C GLY A 14 -17.93 -18.71 8.96
N MET A 15 -18.46 -17.98 9.94
CA MET A 15 -18.61 -16.51 9.85
C MET A 15 -17.55 -15.71 10.62
N PHE A 16 -16.42 -16.28 10.97
CA PHE A 16 -15.25 -15.45 11.31
C PHE A 16 -14.60 -14.98 10.01
N ALA A 17 -15.31 -14.09 9.32
CA ALA A 17 -14.79 -13.36 8.19
C ALA A 17 -13.49 -12.66 8.61
N ALA A 18 -12.47 -12.86 7.85
CA ALA A 18 -11.19 -12.20 7.96
C ALA A 18 -11.38 -10.69 8.12
N MET A 19 -11.32 -10.20 9.33
CA MET A 19 -11.10 -8.80 9.61
C MET A 19 -9.63 -8.55 9.29
N ALA A 20 -9.34 -8.07 8.09
CA ALA A 20 -7.98 -7.81 7.61
C ALA A 20 -7.25 -6.79 8.51
N GLN A 21 -7.99 -6.05 9.31
CA GLN A 21 -7.44 -5.09 10.27
C GLN A 21 -8.24 -5.18 11.57
N THR A 22 -7.55 -5.40 12.68
CA THR A 22 -8.13 -5.43 14.01
C THR A 22 -7.91 -4.11 14.75
N ALA A 23 -8.70 -3.84 15.80
CA ALA A 23 -8.44 -2.71 16.69
C ALA A 23 -7.06 -2.83 17.36
N ALA A 24 -6.57 -4.04 17.59
CA ALA A 24 -5.24 -4.30 18.13
C ALA A 24 -4.13 -3.88 17.14
N ASP A 25 -4.28 -4.14 15.84
CA ASP A 25 -3.31 -3.70 14.82
C ASP A 25 -3.24 -2.18 14.74
N SER A 26 -4.39 -1.51 14.75
CA SER A 26 -4.45 -0.05 14.76
C SER A 26 -3.78 0.53 16.02
N LEU A 27 -4.04 -0.04 17.18
CA LEU A 27 -3.40 0.37 18.43
C LEU A 27 -1.89 0.12 18.38
N ALA A 28 -1.45 -1.03 17.87
CA ALA A 28 -0.03 -1.36 17.73
C ALA A 28 0.71 -0.31 16.89
N ILE A 29 0.12 0.12 15.76
CA ILE A 29 0.73 1.15 14.90
C ILE A 29 0.80 2.51 15.61
N VAL A 30 -0.28 2.91 16.29
CA VAL A 30 -0.36 4.24 16.95
C VAL A 30 0.54 4.33 18.17
N SER A 31 0.69 3.23 18.92
CA SER A 31 1.50 3.16 20.13
C SER A 31 2.93 2.66 19.91
N ALA A 32 3.33 2.40 18.67
CA ALA A 32 4.67 1.90 18.36
C ALA A 32 5.76 2.93 18.75
N ASP A 33 6.88 2.41 19.21
CA ASP A 33 8.10 3.21 19.41
C ASP A 33 8.80 3.41 18.05
N TRP A 34 8.41 4.48 17.36
CA TRP A 34 8.94 4.85 16.07
C TRP A 34 10.34 5.44 16.21
N GLN A 35 11.36 4.74 15.75
CA GLN A 35 12.67 5.32 15.51
C GLN A 35 12.53 6.40 14.43
N THR A 36 12.84 7.64 14.77
CA THR A 36 12.63 8.80 13.88
C THR A 36 13.97 9.46 13.57
N GLU A 37 14.26 9.62 12.28
CA GLU A 37 15.46 10.27 11.77
C GLU A 37 15.06 11.46 10.87
N PRO A 38 15.51 12.67 11.18
CA PRO A 38 15.34 13.82 10.28
C PRO A 38 16.31 13.69 9.08
N LEU A 39 15.77 13.57 7.87
CA LEU A 39 16.57 13.49 6.66
C LEU A 39 16.94 14.87 6.13
N GLN A 40 15.94 15.75 6.05
CA GLN A 40 16.09 17.15 5.66
C GLN A 40 14.89 17.98 6.11
N LYS A 41 14.91 19.30 5.91
CA LYS A 41 13.83 20.17 6.35
C LYS A 41 12.47 19.73 5.81
N GLY A 42 11.57 19.36 6.71
CA GLY A 42 10.21 18.91 6.37
C GLY A 42 10.12 17.48 5.84
N MET A 43 11.15 16.66 6.06
CA MET A 43 11.16 15.23 5.75
C MET A 43 11.75 14.45 6.92
N LEU A 44 10.98 13.49 7.43
CA LEU A 44 11.38 12.54 8.46
C LEU A 44 11.30 11.12 7.89
N TYR A 45 12.24 10.30 8.25
CA TYR A 45 12.17 8.85 8.09
C TYR A 45 11.78 8.23 9.43
N LYS A 46 10.81 7.36 9.42
CA LYS A 46 10.35 6.64 10.60
C LYS A 46 10.37 5.15 10.34
N LYS A 47 10.80 4.38 11.33
CA LYS A 47 10.87 2.93 11.26
C LYS A 47 10.36 2.31 12.54
N ALA A 48 9.56 1.25 12.44
CA ALA A 48 9.16 0.44 13.57
C ALA A 48 9.14 -1.04 13.19
N VAL A 49 9.41 -1.90 14.18
CA VAL A 49 9.39 -3.36 14.04
C VAL A 49 8.26 -3.89 14.91
N PHE A 50 7.42 -4.72 14.32
CA PHE A 50 6.29 -5.34 14.98
C PHE A 50 6.50 -6.85 15.03
N SER A 51 6.36 -7.46 16.21
CA SER A 51 6.41 -8.91 16.36
C SER A 51 5.20 -9.60 15.71
N SER A 52 4.06 -8.91 15.69
CA SER A 52 2.85 -9.37 15.01
C SER A 52 2.00 -8.16 14.64
N LEU A 53 1.97 -7.83 13.35
CA LEU A 53 1.06 -6.84 12.77
C LEU A 53 0.32 -7.54 11.63
N TYR A 54 -1.02 -7.52 11.65
CA TYR A 54 -1.85 -8.33 10.76
C TYR A 54 -1.52 -9.83 10.82
N GLY A 55 -1.15 -10.33 12.01
CA GLY A 55 -0.85 -11.73 12.26
C GLY A 55 0.55 -12.20 11.88
N VAL A 56 1.43 -11.32 11.38
CA VAL A 56 2.80 -11.66 10.97
C VAL A 56 3.82 -10.64 11.47
N PRO A 57 5.09 -11.03 11.68
CA PRO A 57 6.16 -10.08 11.97
C PRO A 57 6.34 -9.11 10.79
N GLN A 58 6.43 -7.82 11.07
CA GLN A 58 6.63 -6.80 10.05
C GLN A 58 7.60 -5.71 10.49
N GLU A 59 8.33 -5.19 9.52
CA GLU A 59 9.07 -3.94 9.62
C GLU A 59 8.35 -2.90 8.75
N VAL A 60 8.02 -1.76 9.35
CA VAL A 60 7.33 -0.67 8.65
C VAL A 60 8.24 0.53 8.58
N SER A 61 8.41 1.05 7.38
CA SER A 61 9.17 2.28 7.09
C SER A 61 8.24 3.34 6.51
N ILE A 62 8.35 4.57 7.02
CA ILE A 62 7.50 5.70 6.63
C ILE A 62 8.36 6.90 6.29
N PHE A 63 8.08 7.58 5.17
CA PHE A 63 8.49 8.95 4.95
C PHE A 63 7.35 9.89 5.35
N GLU A 64 7.58 10.73 6.34
CA GLU A 64 6.69 11.82 6.68
C GLU A 64 7.20 13.09 6.00
N ILE A 65 6.43 13.62 5.03
CA ILE A 65 6.87 14.66 4.13
C ILE A 65 5.90 15.84 4.16
N SER A 66 6.44 17.05 4.36
CA SER A 66 5.66 18.28 4.33
C SER A 66 5.21 18.64 2.90
N PRO A 67 3.92 18.64 2.57
CA PRO A 67 3.46 18.97 1.22
C PRO A 67 3.64 20.46 0.86
N LYS A 68 4.03 21.30 1.82
CA LYS A 68 4.36 22.72 1.56
C LYS A 68 5.76 22.90 1.00
N LEU A 69 6.67 21.93 1.23
CA LEU A 69 8.07 22.02 0.86
C LEU A 69 8.43 21.10 -0.30
N TYR A 70 7.62 20.08 -0.57
CA TYR A 70 7.89 19.06 -1.58
C TYR A 70 6.73 18.93 -2.55
N ARG A 71 7.06 18.63 -3.79
CA ARG A 71 6.10 18.23 -4.81
C ARG A 71 6.08 16.71 -4.90
N PHE A 72 4.89 16.16 -5.04
CA PHE A 72 4.66 14.74 -5.30
C PHE A 72 4.35 14.52 -6.78
N ASP A 73 4.84 13.45 -7.34
CA ASP A 73 4.55 13.04 -8.71
C ASP A 73 4.50 11.52 -8.82
N VAL A 74 3.83 11.03 -9.86
CA VAL A 74 3.80 9.62 -10.25
C VAL A 74 4.72 9.44 -11.45
N LEU A 75 5.76 8.63 -11.28
CA LEU A 75 6.63 8.24 -12.38
C LEU A 75 6.06 6.99 -13.05
N VAL A 76 6.06 7.00 -14.37
CA VAL A 76 5.66 5.87 -15.19
C VAL A 76 6.80 5.54 -16.13
N HIS A 77 7.35 4.35 -16.01
CA HIS A 77 8.45 3.87 -16.83
C HIS A 77 8.02 2.66 -17.64
N ASN A 78 8.36 2.68 -18.93
CA ASN A 78 8.27 1.55 -19.83
C ASN A 78 9.53 1.56 -20.73
N PRO A 79 10.42 0.57 -20.66
CA PRO A 79 10.31 -0.64 -19.82
C PRO A 79 10.40 -0.36 -18.32
N LYS A 80 9.98 -1.33 -17.49
CA LYS A 80 10.07 -1.24 -16.02
C LYS A 80 11.51 -1.01 -15.57
N GLU A 81 11.64 -0.18 -14.57
CA GLU A 81 12.93 0.23 -14.01
C GLU A 81 12.89 0.08 -12.48
N GLU A 82 14.01 -0.16 -11.85
CA GLU A 82 14.09 -0.16 -10.40
C GLU A 82 13.71 1.21 -9.83
N THR A 83 12.93 1.22 -8.76
CA THR A 83 12.46 2.46 -8.12
C THR A 83 13.61 3.42 -7.76
N SER A 84 14.74 2.87 -7.31
CA SER A 84 15.93 3.66 -6.96
C SER A 84 16.57 4.34 -8.16
N ILE A 85 16.55 3.70 -9.32
CA ILE A 85 17.10 4.23 -10.58
C ILE A 85 16.14 5.30 -11.13
N ALA A 86 14.85 4.98 -11.21
CA ALA A 86 13.82 5.92 -11.65
C ALA A 86 13.82 7.21 -10.80
N ALA A 87 13.97 7.07 -9.48
CA ALA A 87 14.07 8.19 -8.56
C ALA A 87 15.27 9.09 -8.86
N ARG A 88 16.45 8.51 -9.10
CA ARG A 88 17.65 9.27 -9.46
C ARG A 88 17.49 10.02 -10.77
N HIS A 89 16.95 9.36 -11.80
CA HIS A 89 16.72 10.00 -13.11
C HIS A 89 15.73 11.17 -13.00
N ALA A 90 14.74 11.07 -12.13
CA ALA A 90 13.76 12.12 -11.87
C ALA A 90 14.26 13.21 -10.90
N GLY A 91 15.46 13.08 -10.32
CA GLY A 91 15.95 13.97 -9.27
C GLY A 91 15.07 13.93 -8.00
N ALA A 92 14.40 12.80 -7.74
CA ALA A 92 13.54 12.65 -6.58
C ALA A 92 14.37 12.42 -5.31
N VAL A 93 13.96 13.05 -4.22
CA VAL A 93 14.60 12.91 -2.90
C VAL A 93 14.13 11.67 -2.13
N ALA A 94 12.95 11.16 -2.47
CA ALA A 94 12.40 9.90 -1.97
C ALA A 94 11.45 9.30 -3.01
N ALA A 95 11.35 7.99 -3.06
CA ALA A 95 10.42 7.28 -3.92
C ALA A 95 10.01 5.94 -3.30
N ILE A 96 8.82 5.50 -3.66
CA ILE A 96 8.31 4.16 -3.37
C ILE A 96 7.69 3.58 -4.64
N ASN A 97 7.62 2.26 -4.74
CA ASN A 97 6.84 1.61 -5.79
C ASN A 97 5.35 1.85 -5.58
N GLY A 98 4.63 2.13 -6.66
CA GLY A 98 3.25 2.61 -6.59
C GLY A 98 2.18 1.53 -6.59
N SER A 99 2.33 0.48 -7.39
CA SER A 99 1.28 -0.53 -7.53
C SER A 99 1.83 -1.90 -7.98
N TYR A 100 0.93 -2.87 -8.07
CA TYR A 100 1.22 -4.15 -8.72
C TYR A 100 1.40 -3.96 -10.23
N PHE A 101 2.20 -4.81 -10.85
CA PHE A 101 2.48 -4.79 -12.27
C PHE A 101 2.50 -6.19 -12.86
N ASP A 102 2.24 -6.31 -14.15
CA ASP A 102 2.38 -7.56 -14.88
C ASP A 102 3.87 -7.90 -15.04
N MET A 103 4.25 -9.09 -14.60
CA MET A 103 5.67 -9.53 -14.63
C MET A 103 6.20 -9.70 -16.04
N LYS A 104 5.33 -9.98 -17.02
CA LYS A 104 5.73 -10.18 -18.43
C LYS A 104 5.66 -8.87 -19.21
N ALA A 105 4.51 -8.19 -19.16
CA ALA A 105 4.27 -6.96 -19.90
C ALA A 105 4.98 -5.74 -19.27
N GLY A 106 5.17 -5.74 -17.95
CA GLY A 106 5.82 -4.66 -17.21
C GLY A 106 4.93 -3.44 -16.95
N ASN A 107 3.68 -3.45 -17.42
CA ASN A 107 2.70 -2.39 -17.19
C ASN A 107 1.98 -2.54 -15.84
N SER A 108 1.34 -1.49 -15.38
CA SER A 108 0.47 -1.54 -14.18
C SER A 108 -0.72 -2.47 -14.43
N VAL A 109 -1.12 -3.25 -13.43
CA VAL A 109 -2.37 -4.03 -13.44
C VAL A 109 -3.49 -3.34 -12.65
N CYS A 110 -3.22 -2.16 -12.12
CA CYS A 110 -4.17 -1.31 -11.43
C CYS A 110 -4.46 -0.06 -12.26
N TYR A 111 -5.60 0.59 -11.97
CA TYR A 111 -5.94 1.85 -12.62
C TYR A 111 -4.82 2.88 -12.40
N LEU A 112 -4.30 3.39 -13.49
CA LEU A 112 -3.25 4.40 -13.50
C LEU A 112 -3.63 5.53 -14.45
N ARG A 113 -3.69 6.76 -13.92
CA ARG A 113 -3.93 7.97 -14.69
C ARG A 113 -2.86 9.01 -14.33
N LYS A 114 -2.26 9.61 -15.36
CA LYS A 114 -1.30 10.70 -15.21
C LYS A 114 -1.62 11.83 -16.21
N ASP A 115 -1.56 13.06 -15.77
CA ASP A 115 -1.77 14.27 -16.57
C ASP A 115 -3.09 14.24 -17.42
N GLY A 116 -4.14 13.67 -16.83
CA GLY A 116 -5.43 13.52 -17.48
C GLY A 116 -5.58 12.31 -18.41
N VAL A 117 -4.49 11.62 -18.73
CA VAL A 117 -4.48 10.43 -19.59
C VAL A 117 -4.56 9.16 -18.75
N VAL A 118 -5.48 8.26 -19.11
CA VAL A 118 -5.52 6.91 -18.54
C VAL A 118 -4.42 6.09 -19.22
N ILE A 119 -3.48 5.60 -18.42
CA ILE A 119 -2.34 4.80 -18.90
C ILE A 119 -2.69 3.33 -18.82
N ASP A 120 -3.25 2.90 -17.70
CA ASP A 120 -3.70 1.53 -17.49
C ASP A 120 -5.02 1.51 -16.75
N THR A 121 -5.77 0.42 -16.93
CA THR A 121 -7.03 0.15 -16.23
C THR A 121 -6.84 -1.05 -15.31
N THR A 122 -7.66 -1.13 -14.25
CA THR A 122 -7.63 -2.30 -13.37
C THR A 122 -7.98 -3.54 -14.16
N SER A 123 -7.10 -4.55 -14.12
CA SER A 123 -7.35 -5.83 -14.75
C SER A 123 -8.55 -6.52 -14.12
N THR A 124 -9.21 -7.38 -14.89
CA THR A 124 -10.28 -8.26 -14.38
C THR A 124 -9.68 -9.34 -13.47
N GLY A 125 -10.49 -9.90 -12.56
CA GLY A 125 -10.10 -10.99 -11.68
C GLY A 125 -9.84 -10.54 -10.25
N VAL A 126 -8.97 -11.26 -9.53
CA VAL A 126 -8.75 -11.07 -8.08
C VAL A 126 -8.33 -9.64 -7.74
N LEU A 127 -7.47 -9.01 -8.53
CA LEU A 127 -7.02 -7.63 -8.28
C LEU A 127 -8.14 -6.60 -8.37
N ALA A 128 -9.14 -6.82 -9.22
CA ALA A 128 -10.30 -5.94 -9.31
C ALA A 128 -11.15 -5.96 -8.03
N THR A 129 -11.10 -7.05 -7.27
CA THR A 129 -11.88 -7.22 -6.03
C THR A 129 -11.13 -6.79 -4.77
N VAL A 130 -9.79 -6.80 -4.79
CA VAL A 130 -8.96 -6.46 -3.61
C VAL A 130 -8.38 -5.05 -3.66
N SER A 131 -8.37 -4.39 -4.82
CA SER A 131 -7.89 -3.01 -4.96
C SER A 131 -8.99 -2.04 -4.54
N ASN A 132 -8.96 -1.59 -3.29
CA ASN A 132 -10.00 -0.75 -2.68
C ASN A 132 -9.48 0.61 -2.21
N GLY A 133 -8.24 0.95 -2.54
CA GLY A 133 -7.62 2.23 -2.23
C GLY A 133 -7.05 2.92 -3.46
N ALA A 134 -7.00 4.24 -3.44
CA ALA A 134 -6.36 5.03 -4.47
C ALA A 134 -5.57 6.19 -3.88
N VAL A 135 -4.49 6.57 -4.54
CA VAL A 135 -3.73 7.79 -4.25
C VAL A 135 -4.01 8.80 -5.36
N LEU A 136 -4.44 10.00 -4.99
CA LEU A 136 -4.67 11.10 -5.92
C LEU A 136 -3.68 12.23 -5.61
N ILE A 137 -2.87 12.60 -6.61
CA ILE A 137 -2.01 13.77 -6.58
C ILE A 137 -2.62 14.84 -7.49
N LYS A 138 -3.03 15.98 -6.91
CA LYS A 138 -3.65 17.07 -7.65
C LYS A 138 -2.69 18.25 -7.71
N LYS A 139 -2.25 18.62 -8.91
CA LYS A 139 -1.32 19.76 -9.18
C LYS A 139 -0.06 19.73 -8.30
N GLY A 140 0.49 18.53 -8.06
CA GLY A 140 1.71 18.37 -7.27
C GLY A 140 1.56 18.62 -5.77
N ARG A 141 0.33 18.58 -5.25
CA ARG A 141 0.01 18.69 -3.81
C ARG A 141 -0.67 17.44 -3.32
#